data_65a16e8e1f535358a7056cb5f08e2207
#
_entry.id   65a16e8e1f535358a7056cb5f08e2207
#
_cell.length_a   1.000
_cell.length_b   1.000
_cell.length_c   1.000
_cell.angle_alpha   90.00
_cell.angle_beta   90.00
_cell.angle_gamma   90.00
#
_symmetry.space_group_name_H-M   'P 1'
#
loop_
_entity.id
_entity.type
_entity.pdbx_description
1 polymer ?
#
loop_
_entity_poly.entity_id
_entity_poly.type
_entity_poly.pdbx_seq_one_letter_code
_entity_poly.pdbx_strand_id
1 'polypeptide(L)'
;MSARSVFVDTPFASSPMKFIEDYKLDAHPNKVNLAGREYLAEHGQTTWLPLIRKIKQQIATDPTLIPEYTPVFGIPEFSRRATELALGTDSPAILQSRVFGVQTVGCTGAVRLGAELLRTWFCSGSSWSGSVFLSSPCDESLAEIFKSTGFEHVRYYRYWDAKSSGVFMDGLLHDLENAPDHSVVLLFASGHSPTGADLSQEEWKRVAEVMMKRNLFPFILIPAQGLCSGSLEQDAWAVRHCVSLGLEVLCAQSFSHNFGLYGERVGHLLCVLRQNLLAVQSQAERLVQTLWSCPSVDGARVVATVLSNPAHLAEWQEGLKAMAVRCMLIRERLHERLRLLASPGCWGNIIKPGGLYCCIGLNGD
;
A
#
# COMPACT_ATOMS: atom_id res chain seq x y z
N MET A 1 -37.30 5.21 -36.01
CA MET A 1 -37.01 4.23 -34.95
C MET A 1 -35.98 4.90 -34.02
N SER A 2 -36.34 5.15 -32.76
CA SER A 2 -35.37 5.68 -31.78
C SER A 2 -34.33 4.62 -31.52
N ALA A 3 -33.05 4.96 -31.66
CA ALA A 3 -31.95 4.05 -31.36
C ALA A 3 -32.02 3.68 -29.85
N ARG A 4 -32.16 2.41 -29.54
CA ARG A 4 -32.18 1.91 -28.17
C ARG A 4 -30.75 2.04 -27.58
N SER A 5 -30.60 2.60 -26.37
CA SER A 5 -29.30 2.68 -25.73
C SER A 5 -28.73 1.26 -25.53
N VAL A 6 -27.44 1.07 -25.84
CA VAL A 6 -26.73 -0.19 -25.62
C VAL A 6 -26.38 -0.42 -24.14
N PHE A 7 -26.50 0.61 -23.29
CA PHE A 7 -26.25 0.58 -21.86
C PHE A 7 -27.53 0.53 -21.02
N VAL A 8 -28.69 0.16 -21.60
CA VAL A 8 -30.01 0.20 -20.94
C VAL A 8 -30.07 -0.64 -19.66
N ASP A 9 -29.33 -1.76 -19.60
CA ASP A 9 -29.34 -2.71 -18.50
C ASP A 9 -28.11 -2.57 -17.57
N THR A 10 -27.37 -1.43 -17.65
CA THR A 10 -26.21 -1.19 -16.81
C THR A 10 -26.66 -0.95 -15.36
N PRO A 11 -26.24 -1.79 -14.40
CA PRO A 11 -26.62 -1.62 -13.01
C PRO A 11 -25.92 -0.40 -12.38
N PHE A 12 -26.58 0.22 -11.42
CA PHE A 12 -25.95 1.23 -10.58
C PHE A 12 -24.92 0.57 -9.64
N ALA A 13 -23.69 1.09 -9.63
CA ALA A 13 -22.70 0.76 -8.60
C ALA A 13 -22.81 1.75 -7.45
N SER A 14 -22.66 1.27 -6.21
CA SER A 14 -22.54 2.15 -5.05
C SER A 14 -21.26 2.97 -5.15
N SER A 15 -21.36 4.28 -4.86
CA SER A 15 -20.17 5.14 -4.81
C SER A 15 -19.28 4.75 -3.63
N PRO A 16 -18.00 4.40 -3.86
CA PRO A 16 -17.05 4.16 -2.77
C PRO A 16 -16.76 5.44 -1.96
N MET A 17 -17.18 6.60 -2.47
CA MET A 17 -16.99 7.92 -1.84
C MET A 17 -18.25 8.43 -1.14
N LYS A 18 -19.30 7.61 -1.01
CA LYS A 18 -20.59 8.02 -0.45
C LYS A 18 -20.44 8.69 0.92
N PHE A 19 -19.63 8.14 1.82
CA PHE A 19 -19.43 8.72 3.16
C PHE A 19 -18.82 10.13 3.12
N ILE A 20 -17.99 10.43 2.13
CA ILE A 20 -17.41 11.78 1.94
C ILE A 20 -18.49 12.74 1.43
N GLU A 21 -19.35 12.27 0.55
CA GLU A 21 -20.49 13.06 0.03
C GLU A 21 -21.50 13.33 1.15
N ASP A 22 -21.86 12.32 1.91
CA ASP A 22 -22.75 12.43 3.09
C ASP A 22 -22.18 13.42 4.11
N TYR A 23 -20.88 13.36 4.42
CA TYR A 23 -20.21 14.33 5.28
C TYR A 23 -20.32 15.77 4.73
N LYS A 24 -20.16 15.98 3.43
CA LYS A 24 -20.27 17.32 2.82
C LYS A 24 -21.67 17.86 2.91
N LEU A 25 -22.69 17.01 2.77
CA LEU A 25 -24.12 17.38 2.81
C LEU A 25 -24.64 17.56 4.24
N ASP A 26 -24.01 16.96 5.23
CA ASP A 26 -24.39 17.14 6.63
C ASP A 26 -24.20 18.60 7.05
N ALA A 27 -25.24 19.22 7.58
CA ALA A 27 -25.24 20.61 8.04
C ALA A 27 -24.87 20.76 9.53
N HIS A 28 -24.58 19.66 10.25
CA HIS A 28 -24.28 19.71 11.68
C HIS A 28 -22.99 20.51 11.95
N PRO A 29 -23.02 21.51 12.87
CA PRO A 29 -21.87 22.41 13.08
C PRO A 29 -20.64 21.72 13.68
N ASN A 30 -20.85 20.62 14.41
CA ASN A 30 -19.78 19.85 15.08
C ASN A 30 -19.44 18.54 14.35
N LYS A 31 -19.72 18.45 13.05
CA LYS A 31 -19.37 17.27 12.27
C LYS A 31 -17.86 17.05 12.16
N VAL A 32 -17.42 15.81 12.17
CA VAL A 32 -16.02 15.41 12.03
C VAL A 32 -15.88 14.41 10.90
N ASN A 33 -14.96 14.69 9.97
CA ASN A 33 -14.66 13.76 8.89
C ASN A 33 -13.66 12.69 9.37
N LEU A 34 -14.15 11.48 9.58
CA LEU A 34 -13.33 10.31 9.90
C LEU A 34 -13.17 9.34 8.71
N ALA A 35 -13.80 9.63 7.58
CA ALA A 35 -13.74 8.81 6.36
C ALA A 35 -12.59 9.23 5.43
N GLY A 36 -11.95 10.37 5.66
CA GLY A 36 -10.79 10.82 4.89
C GLY A 36 -9.58 9.91 5.10
N ARG A 37 -8.82 9.70 4.02
CA ARG A 37 -7.59 8.91 4.06
C ARG A 37 -6.34 9.79 4.13
N GLU A 38 -6.51 11.12 4.08
CA GLU A 38 -5.43 12.09 4.11
C GLU A 38 -4.98 12.37 5.55
N TYR A 39 -3.69 12.68 5.70
CA TYR A 39 -3.18 13.20 6.95
C TYR A 39 -3.71 14.63 7.19
N LEU A 40 -4.37 14.84 8.32
CA LEU A 40 -4.93 16.14 8.71
C LEU A 40 -4.01 16.84 9.74
N ALA A 41 -3.63 18.08 9.45
CA ALA A 41 -2.91 18.95 10.38
C ALA A 41 -3.81 19.48 11.51
N GLU A 42 -3.28 20.37 12.35
CA GLU A 42 -3.94 20.86 13.58
C GLU A 42 -5.35 21.44 13.36
N HIS A 43 -5.58 22.08 12.22
CA HIS A 43 -6.88 22.69 11.90
C HIS A 43 -7.81 21.78 11.07
N GLY A 44 -7.53 20.47 11.03
CA GLY A 44 -8.34 19.51 10.25
C GLY A 44 -8.20 19.65 8.74
N GLN A 45 -7.17 20.34 8.26
CA GLN A 45 -6.87 20.52 6.85
C GLN A 45 -5.65 19.68 6.44
N THR A 46 -5.65 19.21 5.21
CA THR A 46 -4.46 18.59 4.61
C THR A 46 -3.36 19.63 4.44
N THR A 47 -2.12 19.23 4.70
CA THR A 47 -0.96 20.10 4.47
C THR A 47 0.19 19.29 3.90
N TRP A 48 1.01 19.95 3.10
CA TRP A 48 2.27 19.34 2.66
C TRP A 48 3.36 19.59 3.69
N LEU A 49 4.29 18.63 3.80
CA LEU A 49 5.57 18.91 4.44
C LEU A 49 6.22 20.13 3.75
N PRO A 50 6.81 21.07 4.51
CA PRO A 50 7.41 22.27 3.92
C PRO A 50 8.44 21.97 2.83
N LEU A 51 9.27 20.95 3.04
CA LEU A 51 10.22 20.45 2.06
C LEU A 51 9.54 20.08 0.73
N ILE A 52 8.45 19.29 0.80
CA ILE A 52 7.74 18.84 -0.41
C ILE A 52 7.19 20.02 -1.20
N ARG A 53 6.63 21.01 -0.52
CA ARG A 53 6.15 22.26 -1.14
C ARG A 53 7.30 22.98 -1.86
N LYS A 54 8.45 23.12 -1.20
CA LYS A 54 9.65 23.76 -1.76
C LYS A 54 10.15 23.04 -3.01
N ILE A 55 10.26 21.71 -2.95
CA ILE A 55 10.71 20.91 -4.10
C ILE A 55 9.73 21.01 -5.27
N LYS A 56 8.41 20.97 -5.02
CA LYS A 56 7.41 21.17 -6.06
C LYS A 56 7.56 22.53 -6.75
N GLN A 57 7.81 23.59 -5.99
CA GLN A 57 8.05 24.93 -6.57
C GLN A 57 9.33 24.97 -7.40
N GLN A 58 10.41 24.33 -6.96
CA GLN A 58 11.65 24.26 -7.71
C GLN A 58 11.44 23.52 -9.04
N ILE A 59 10.78 22.38 -9.04
CA ILE A 59 10.48 21.59 -10.24
C ILE A 59 9.61 22.42 -11.20
N ALA A 60 8.59 23.12 -10.70
CA ALA A 60 7.67 23.90 -11.53
C ALA A 60 8.34 25.10 -12.22
N THR A 61 9.48 25.57 -11.71
CA THR A 61 10.23 26.72 -12.25
C THR A 61 11.54 26.32 -12.90
N ASP A 62 11.86 25.04 -12.99
CA ASP A 62 13.12 24.55 -13.59
C ASP A 62 13.04 24.64 -15.12
N PRO A 63 13.83 25.55 -15.76
CA PRO A 63 13.80 25.73 -17.19
C PRO A 63 14.44 24.58 -17.98
N THR A 64 15.10 23.65 -17.31
CA THR A 64 15.73 22.48 -17.95
C THR A 64 14.75 21.33 -18.15
N LEU A 65 13.60 21.39 -17.49
CA LEU A 65 12.55 20.38 -17.64
C LEU A 65 11.68 20.72 -18.86
N ILE A 66 11.73 19.86 -19.84
CA ILE A 66 10.93 19.98 -21.08
C ILE A 66 9.77 18.99 -21.08
N PRO A 67 8.67 19.28 -21.81
CA PRO A 67 7.51 18.40 -21.90
C PRO A 67 7.82 17.20 -22.80
N GLU A 68 8.14 16.05 -22.19
CA GLU A 68 8.43 14.79 -22.88
C GLU A 68 7.66 13.65 -22.25
N TYR A 69 7.36 12.61 -23.05
CA TYR A 69 6.91 11.34 -22.49
C TYR A 69 8.00 10.69 -21.66
N THR A 70 7.63 10.15 -20.50
CA THR A 70 8.55 9.32 -19.71
C THR A 70 8.79 7.98 -20.37
N PRO A 71 9.90 7.30 -20.03
CA PRO A 71 10.03 5.87 -20.27
C PRO A 71 8.82 5.10 -19.71
N VAL A 72 8.49 3.97 -20.32
CA VAL A 72 7.34 3.14 -19.95
C VAL A 72 7.32 2.81 -18.45
N PHE A 73 8.48 2.51 -17.87
CA PHE A 73 8.61 2.25 -16.42
C PHE A 73 8.70 3.49 -15.54
N GLY A 74 8.56 4.69 -16.12
CA GLY A 74 8.67 5.95 -15.41
C GLY A 74 10.11 6.43 -15.29
N ILE A 75 10.37 7.30 -14.32
CA ILE A 75 11.69 7.90 -14.07
C ILE A 75 12.64 6.84 -13.48
N PRO A 76 13.76 6.50 -14.14
CA PRO A 76 14.69 5.48 -13.63
C PRO A 76 15.22 5.79 -12.23
N GLU A 77 15.55 7.04 -11.96
CA GLU A 77 16.03 7.47 -10.64
C GLU A 77 14.97 7.28 -9.56
N PHE A 78 13.68 7.56 -9.85
CA PHE A 78 12.60 7.28 -8.94
C PHE A 78 12.50 5.79 -8.62
N SER A 79 12.48 4.92 -9.63
CA SER A 79 12.38 3.47 -9.42
C SER A 79 13.57 2.93 -8.63
N ARG A 80 14.78 3.43 -8.90
CA ARG A 80 15.97 3.06 -8.15
C ARG A 80 15.84 3.43 -6.67
N ARG A 81 15.49 4.69 -6.38
CA ARG A 81 15.35 5.17 -5.01
C ARG A 81 14.18 4.52 -4.25
N ALA A 82 13.07 4.27 -4.91
CA ALA A 82 11.94 3.54 -4.33
C ALA A 82 12.31 2.09 -3.97
N THR A 83 13.09 1.43 -4.83
CA THR A 83 13.65 0.09 -4.57
C THR A 83 14.60 0.10 -3.38
N GLU A 84 15.56 1.04 -3.33
CA GLU A 84 16.51 1.22 -2.23
C GLU A 84 15.77 1.53 -0.91
N LEU A 85 14.72 2.32 -0.95
CA LEU A 85 13.90 2.65 0.21
C LEU A 85 13.22 1.41 0.81
N ALA A 86 12.68 0.52 -0.03
CA ALA A 86 12.04 -0.71 0.43
C ALA A 86 13.06 -1.75 0.93
N LEU A 87 14.12 -2.00 0.16
CA LEU A 87 15.02 -3.13 0.40
C LEU A 87 16.25 -2.79 1.25
N GLY A 88 16.65 -1.50 1.29
CA GLY A 88 17.97 -1.08 1.72
C GLY A 88 18.98 -1.12 0.57
N THR A 89 19.95 -0.21 0.59
CA THR A 89 20.97 -0.08 -0.47
C THR A 89 21.93 -1.27 -0.57
N ASP A 90 22.08 -1.99 0.52
CA ASP A 90 22.95 -3.17 0.68
C ASP A 90 22.22 -4.50 0.48
N SER A 91 20.94 -4.45 0.04
CA SER A 91 20.15 -5.66 -0.19
C SER A 91 20.82 -6.61 -1.18
N PRO A 92 21.00 -7.90 -0.81
CA PRO A 92 21.55 -8.91 -1.71
C PRO A 92 20.78 -9.01 -3.04
N ALA A 93 19.50 -8.76 -3.05
CA ALA A 93 18.70 -8.80 -4.26
C ALA A 93 19.05 -7.67 -5.23
N ILE A 94 19.39 -6.47 -4.72
CA ILE A 94 19.91 -5.35 -5.54
C ILE A 94 21.31 -5.68 -6.05
N LEU A 95 22.21 -6.08 -5.16
CA LEU A 95 23.61 -6.37 -5.50
C LEU A 95 23.74 -7.52 -6.52
N GLN A 96 22.82 -8.47 -6.50
CA GLN A 96 22.76 -9.61 -7.44
C GLN A 96 21.92 -9.32 -8.69
N SER A 97 21.46 -8.09 -8.89
CA SER A 97 20.62 -7.70 -10.03
C SER A 97 19.37 -8.58 -10.23
N ARG A 98 18.72 -8.95 -9.09
CA ARG A 98 17.50 -9.76 -9.06
C ARG A 98 16.22 -8.95 -8.90
N VAL A 99 16.31 -7.65 -9.15
CA VAL A 99 15.19 -6.71 -8.94
C VAL A 99 14.96 -5.83 -10.16
N PHE A 100 13.71 -5.48 -10.39
CA PHE A 100 13.35 -4.32 -11.19
C PHE A 100 12.17 -3.60 -10.55
N GLY A 101 12.04 -2.32 -10.86
CA GLY A 101 10.97 -1.47 -10.36
C GLY A 101 10.21 -0.80 -11.48
N VAL A 102 8.92 -0.58 -11.26
CA VAL A 102 8.01 0.10 -12.19
C VAL A 102 7.28 1.21 -11.45
N GLN A 103 7.39 2.44 -11.93
CA GLN A 103 6.55 3.53 -11.49
C GLN A 103 5.10 3.29 -11.94
N THR A 104 4.15 3.46 -11.03
CA THR A 104 2.73 3.13 -11.26
C THR A 104 1.81 4.28 -10.87
N VAL A 105 0.56 4.21 -11.33
CA VAL A 105 -0.51 5.16 -10.97
C VAL A 105 -0.99 4.85 -9.54
N GLY A 106 -0.21 5.27 -8.54
CA GLY A 106 -0.42 4.99 -7.14
C GLY A 106 -0.25 3.51 -6.78
N CYS A 107 -0.48 3.17 -5.51
CA CYS A 107 -0.45 1.79 -5.03
C CYS A 107 -1.47 0.90 -5.76
N THR A 108 -2.64 1.44 -6.09
CA THR A 108 -3.69 0.73 -6.84
C THR A 108 -3.18 0.24 -8.20
N GLY A 109 -2.45 1.10 -8.93
CA GLY A 109 -1.80 0.72 -10.18
C GLY A 109 -0.71 -0.34 -9.98
N ALA A 110 0.04 -0.29 -8.86
CA ALA A 110 1.03 -1.30 -8.53
C ALA A 110 0.38 -2.67 -8.26
N VAL A 111 -0.71 -2.69 -7.48
CA VAL A 111 -1.47 -3.93 -7.23
C VAL A 111 -2.07 -4.46 -8.53
N ARG A 112 -2.66 -3.59 -9.37
CA ARG A 112 -3.23 -4.00 -10.66
C ARG A 112 -2.17 -4.62 -11.57
N LEU A 113 -1.03 -3.96 -11.76
CA LEU A 113 0.06 -4.47 -12.60
C LEU A 113 0.61 -5.80 -12.07
N GLY A 114 0.81 -5.92 -10.76
CA GLY A 114 1.24 -7.17 -10.12
C GLY A 114 0.22 -8.29 -10.31
N ALA A 115 -1.08 -8.01 -10.19
CA ALA A 115 -2.14 -8.97 -10.42
C ALA A 115 -2.16 -9.47 -11.88
N GLU A 116 -2.00 -8.56 -12.86
CA GLU A 116 -1.91 -8.93 -14.29
C GLU A 116 -0.70 -9.83 -14.58
N LEU A 117 0.47 -9.49 -14.02
CA LEU A 117 1.68 -10.30 -14.15
C LEU A 117 1.48 -11.71 -13.58
N LEU A 118 0.95 -11.79 -12.36
CA LEU A 118 0.70 -13.06 -11.69
C LEU A 118 -0.36 -13.89 -12.42
N ARG A 119 -1.48 -13.28 -12.83
CA ARG A 119 -2.55 -13.99 -13.52
C ARG A 119 -2.08 -14.59 -14.85
N THR A 120 -1.22 -13.86 -15.57
CA THR A 120 -0.81 -14.25 -16.92
C THR A 120 0.40 -15.19 -16.93
N TRP A 121 1.37 -14.99 -16.03
CA TRP A 121 2.69 -15.60 -16.13
C TRP A 121 3.10 -16.45 -14.93
N PHE A 122 2.43 -16.31 -13.77
CA PHE A 122 2.76 -17.09 -12.58
C PHE A 122 2.37 -18.56 -12.77
N CYS A 123 3.35 -19.45 -12.57
CA CYS A 123 3.16 -20.90 -12.76
C CYS A 123 2.55 -21.28 -14.12
N SER A 124 2.82 -20.49 -15.18
CA SER A 124 2.34 -20.81 -16.53
C SER A 124 2.86 -22.18 -16.96
N GLY A 125 1.95 -23.09 -17.32
CA GLY A 125 2.25 -24.50 -17.65
C GLY A 125 1.94 -25.50 -16.54
N SER A 126 1.50 -25.05 -15.36
CA SER A 126 0.96 -25.89 -14.28
C SER A 126 -0.57 -25.78 -14.20
N SER A 127 -1.18 -26.67 -13.43
CA SER A 127 -2.62 -26.59 -13.09
C SER A 127 -2.93 -25.53 -12.02
N TRP A 128 -2.26 -24.36 -12.08
CA TRP A 128 -2.46 -23.30 -11.10
C TRP A 128 -3.89 -22.77 -11.11
N SER A 129 -4.54 -22.79 -9.95
CA SER A 129 -5.96 -22.45 -9.80
C SER A 129 -6.25 -20.95 -9.76
N GLY A 130 -5.23 -20.10 -9.85
CA GLY A 130 -5.40 -18.63 -9.76
C GLY A 130 -5.90 -18.15 -8.41
N SER A 131 -5.52 -18.81 -7.31
CA SER A 131 -5.98 -18.43 -5.97
C SER A 131 -5.19 -17.25 -5.40
N VAL A 132 -5.90 -16.25 -4.87
CA VAL A 132 -5.33 -15.16 -4.07
C VAL A 132 -6.02 -15.08 -2.71
N PHE A 133 -5.24 -14.87 -1.67
CA PHE A 133 -5.69 -14.72 -0.30
C PHE A 133 -5.50 -13.29 0.16
N LEU A 134 -6.58 -12.67 0.63
CA LEU A 134 -6.65 -11.32 1.19
C LEU A 134 -6.95 -11.40 2.68
N SER A 135 -6.60 -10.36 3.45
CA SER A 135 -6.99 -10.29 4.87
C SER A 135 -8.51 -10.14 5.04
N SER A 136 -9.05 -10.66 6.14
CA SER A 136 -10.42 -10.35 6.57
C SER A 136 -10.35 -9.60 7.91
N PRO A 137 -10.80 -8.31 7.94
CA PRO A 137 -11.31 -7.48 6.83
C PRO A 137 -10.21 -6.97 5.89
N CYS A 138 -10.60 -6.50 4.70
CA CYS A 138 -9.72 -5.79 3.77
C CYS A 138 -10.50 -4.69 3.03
N ASP A 139 -9.77 -3.83 2.32
CA ASP A 139 -10.37 -2.85 1.40
C ASP A 139 -10.98 -3.60 0.20
N GLU A 140 -12.28 -3.41 -0.04
CA GLU A 140 -13.01 -4.06 -1.13
C GLU A 140 -12.37 -3.83 -2.50
N SER A 141 -11.76 -2.66 -2.71
CA SER A 141 -11.08 -2.34 -3.96
C SER A 141 -9.96 -3.33 -4.30
N LEU A 142 -9.28 -3.90 -3.30
CA LEU A 142 -8.25 -4.91 -3.52
C LEU A 142 -8.85 -6.21 -4.10
N ALA A 143 -9.96 -6.66 -3.53
CA ALA A 143 -10.65 -7.85 -4.05
C ALA A 143 -11.13 -7.64 -5.49
N GLU A 144 -11.70 -6.46 -5.77
CA GLU A 144 -12.19 -6.11 -7.12
C GLU A 144 -11.05 -6.02 -8.16
N ILE A 145 -9.85 -5.56 -7.77
CA ILE A 145 -8.68 -5.61 -8.65
C ILE A 145 -8.39 -7.05 -9.09
N PHE A 146 -8.26 -7.98 -8.14
CA PHE A 146 -7.95 -9.37 -8.47
C PHE A 146 -9.07 -10.05 -9.27
N LYS A 147 -10.33 -9.86 -8.91
CA LYS A 147 -11.47 -10.36 -9.69
C LYS A 147 -11.46 -9.83 -11.12
N SER A 148 -11.27 -8.53 -11.30
CA SER A 148 -11.27 -7.88 -12.62
C SER A 148 -10.08 -8.27 -13.49
N THR A 149 -8.99 -8.78 -12.91
CA THR A 149 -7.86 -9.37 -13.64
C THR A 149 -8.06 -10.84 -13.99
N GLY A 150 -9.17 -11.45 -13.57
CA GLY A 150 -9.53 -12.82 -13.92
C GLY A 150 -9.00 -13.88 -12.95
N PHE A 151 -8.72 -13.51 -11.69
CA PHE A 151 -8.49 -14.53 -10.66
C PHE A 151 -9.81 -15.25 -10.35
N GLU A 152 -9.80 -16.58 -10.48
CA GLU A 152 -10.99 -17.42 -10.29
C GLU A 152 -11.37 -17.50 -8.80
N HIS A 153 -10.37 -17.48 -7.91
CA HIS A 153 -10.55 -17.71 -6.49
C HIS A 153 -9.94 -16.58 -5.67
N VAL A 154 -10.75 -15.58 -5.32
CA VAL A 154 -10.39 -14.58 -4.32
C VAL A 154 -10.91 -15.05 -2.96
N ARG A 155 -9.99 -15.41 -2.07
CA ARG A 155 -10.27 -15.98 -0.75
C ARG A 155 -9.77 -15.04 0.33
N TYR A 156 -10.21 -15.29 1.57
CA TYR A 156 -9.85 -14.46 2.70
C TYR A 156 -9.22 -15.31 3.81
N TYR A 157 -8.10 -14.84 4.37
CA TYR A 157 -7.55 -15.38 5.61
C TYR A 157 -8.01 -14.56 6.80
N ARG A 158 -8.23 -15.22 7.94
CA ARG A 158 -8.64 -14.57 9.19
C ARG A 158 -7.50 -13.74 9.75
N TYR A 159 -7.66 -12.44 9.78
CA TYR A 159 -6.63 -11.50 10.20
C TYR A 159 -6.96 -10.80 11.52
N TRP A 160 -8.21 -10.41 11.71
CA TRP A 160 -8.64 -9.60 12.83
C TRP A 160 -9.39 -10.41 13.87
N ASP A 161 -9.00 -10.27 15.15
CA ASP A 161 -9.76 -10.75 16.30
C ASP A 161 -10.39 -9.58 17.03
N ALA A 162 -11.71 -9.47 16.96
CA ALA A 162 -12.47 -8.41 17.63
C ALA A 162 -12.40 -8.51 19.17
N LYS A 163 -12.12 -9.71 19.75
CA LYS A 163 -12.04 -9.89 21.21
C LYS A 163 -10.75 -9.34 21.78
N SER A 164 -9.62 -9.65 21.14
CA SER A 164 -8.30 -9.15 21.55
C SER A 164 -7.98 -7.78 20.95
N SER A 165 -8.83 -7.30 20.02
CA SER A 165 -8.56 -6.10 19.21
C SER A 165 -7.16 -6.10 18.61
N GLY A 166 -6.83 -7.20 17.93
CA GLY A 166 -5.49 -7.43 17.38
C GLY A 166 -5.49 -8.44 16.24
N VAL A 167 -4.29 -8.84 15.83
CA VAL A 167 -4.13 -9.87 14.78
C VAL A 167 -4.51 -11.25 15.34
N PHE A 168 -5.30 -11.98 14.57
CA PHE A 168 -5.68 -13.37 14.90
C PHE A 168 -4.66 -14.35 14.31
N MET A 169 -3.48 -14.44 14.95
CA MET A 169 -2.35 -15.21 14.44
C MET A 169 -2.67 -16.69 14.18
N ASP A 170 -3.38 -17.35 15.09
CA ASP A 170 -3.69 -18.78 14.93
C ASP A 170 -4.62 -19.01 13.74
N GLY A 171 -5.59 -18.10 13.52
CA GLY A 171 -6.47 -18.13 12.36
C GLY A 171 -5.73 -17.88 11.06
N LEU A 172 -4.87 -16.86 11.05
CA LEU A 172 -4.05 -16.51 9.89
C LEU A 172 -3.15 -17.67 9.48
N LEU A 173 -2.37 -18.22 10.40
CA LEU A 173 -1.46 -19.33 10.10
C LEU A 173 -2.21 -20.58 9.64
N HIS A 174 -3.31 -20.93 10.32
CA HIS A 174 -4.15 -22.04 9.91
C HIS A 174 -4.66 -21.91 8.48
N ASP A 175 -5.13 -20.71 8.10
CA ASP A 175 -5.65 -20.46 6.75
C ASP A 175 -4.54 -20.53 5.69
N LEU A 176 -3.34 -20.01 5.98
CA LEU A 176 -2.19 -20.10 5.10
C LEU A 176 -1.65 -21.54 4.97
N GLU A 177 -1.63 -22.32 6.06
CA GLU A 177 -1.21 -23.73 6.04
C GLU A 177 -2.14 -24.59 5.18
N ASN A 178 -3.42 -24.24 5.07
CA ASN A 178 -4.41 -24.92 4.26
C ASN A 178 -4.64 -24.28 2.88
N ALA A 179 -3.90 -23.22 2.54
CA ALA A 179 -3.97 -22.62 1.22
C ALA A 179 -3.41 -23.58 0.15
N PRO A 180 -3.99 -23.64 -1.04
CA PRO A 180 -3.40 -24.35 -2.17
C PRO A 180 -1.97 -23.90 -2.44
N ASP A 181 -1.10 -24.81 -2.83
CA ASP A 181 0.28 -24.48 -3.19
C ASP A 181 0.31 -23.41 -4.29
N HIS A 182 1.32 -22.55 -4.24
CA HIS A 182 1.46 -21.41 -5.15
C HIS A 182 0.32 -20.39 -5.09
N SER A 183 -0.50 -20.38 -4.03
CA SER A 183 -1.44 -19.27 -3.84
C SER A 183 -0.69 -17.97 -3.62
N VAL A 184 -1.26 -16.88 -4.16
CA VAL A 184 -0.76 -15.52 -3.88
C VAL A 184 -1.34 -15.04 -2.55
N VAL A 185 -0.52 -14.51 -1.67
CA VAL A 185 -0.97 -13.95 -0.39
C VAL A 185 -0.66 -12.46 -0.35
N LEU A 186 -1.71 -11.63 -0.30
CA LEU A 186 -1.59 -10.19 -0.17
C LEU A 186 -1.46 -9.83 1.31
N LEU A 187 -0.37 -9.17 1.67
CA LEU A 187 0.00 -8.82 3.04
C LEU A 187 0.38 -7.35 3.13
N PHE A 188 0.20 -6.73 4.29
CA PHE A 188 0.67 -5.38 4.57
C PHE A 188 1.94 -5.47 5.41
N ALA A 189 3.03 -4.86 4.96
CA ALA A 189 4.26 -4.78 5.73
C ALA A 189 4.05 -3.97 7.02
N SER A 190 3.28 -2.89 6.91
CA SER A 190 2.85 -2.01 8.00
C SER A 190 1.60 -1.23 7.60
N GLY A 191 0.87 -0.68 8.57
CA GLY A 191 -0.31 0.14 8.32
C GLY A 191 -1.48 -0.62 7.70
N HIS A 192 -1.80 -1.80 8.23
CA HIS A 192 -2.88 -2.64 7.72
C HIS A 192 -4.21 -1.89 7.63
N SER A 193 -4.78 -1.85 6.44
CA SER A 193 -6.11 -1.28 6.20
C SER A 193 -7.17 -2.37 6.13
N PRO A 194 -8.28 -2.26 6.91
CA PRO A 194 -8.70 -1.09 7.68
C PRO A 194 -8.36 -1.15 9.19
N THR A 195 -7.72 -2.21 9.70
CA THR A 195 -7.66 -2.47 11.13
C THR A 195 -6.63 -1.65 11.88
N GLY A 196 -5.55 -1.23 11.22
CA GLY A 196 -4.37 -0.61 11.86
C GLY A 196 -3.59 -1.56 12.76
N ALA A 197 -3.89 -2.86 12.74
CA ALA A 197 -3.14 -3.87 13.48
C ALA A 197 -2.08 -4.49 12.58
N ASP A 198 -0.82 -4.36 12.96
CA ASP A 198 0.32 -4.87 12.20
C ASP A 198 0.94 -6.09 12.89
N LEU A 199 1.53 -6.96 12.10
CA LEU A 199 2.31 -8.09 12.59
C LEU A 199 3.63 -7.61 13.20
N SER A 200 3.98 -8.15 14.36
CA SER A 200 5.33 -8.02 14.91
C SER A 200 6.37 -8.78 14.07
N GLN A 201 7.65 -8.51 14.30
CA GLN A 201 8.71 -9.22 13.59
C GLN A 201 8.69 -10.74 13.85
N GLU A 202 8.35 -11.16 15.07
CA GLU A 202 8.23 -12.57 15.41
C GLU A 202 7.04 -13.24 14.71
N GLU A 203 5.92 -12.55 14.61
CA GLU A 203 4.76 -13.03 13.86
C GLU A 203 5.06 -13.11 12.36
N TRP A 204 5.78 -12.12 11.81
CA TRP A 204 6.25 -12.16 10.42
C TRP A 204 7.17 -13.33 10.13
N LYS A 205 8.08 -13.71 11.06
CA LYS A 205 8.91 -14.90 10.90
C LYS A 205 8.07 -16.16 10.75
N ARG A 206 7.05 -16.33 11.60
CA ARG A 206 6.11 -17.46 11.54
C ARG A 206 5.35 -17.49 10.20
N VAL A 207 4.87 -16.34 9.74
CA VAL A 207 4.18 -16.21 8.44
C VAL A 207 5.12 -16.59 7.30
N ALA A 208 6.34 -16.07 7.29
CA ALA A 208 7.33 -16.38 6.25
C ALA A 208 7.72 -17.88 6.23
N GLU A 209 7.84 -18.53 7.39
CA GLU A 209 8.06 -19.98 7.49
C GLU A 209 6.93 -20.78 6.83
N VAL A 210 5.67 -20.44 7.11
CA VAL A 210 4.52 -21.08 6.48
C VAL A 210 4.51 -20.82 4.97
N MET A 211 4.80 -19.60 4.54
CA MET A 211 4.85 -19.26 3.11
C MET A 211 5.92 -20.07 2.38
N MET A 212 7.10 -20.24 2.95
CA MET A 212 8.15 -21.09 2.39
C MET A 212 7.72 -22.58 2.33
N LYS A 213 7.19 -23.10 3.44
CA LYS A 213 6.75 -24.50 3.57
C LYS A 213 5.63 -24.86 2.58
N ARG A 214 4.73 -23.92 2.31
CA ARG A 214 3.55 -24.11 1.44
C ARG A 214 3.74 -23.54 0.03
N ASN A 215 4.96 -23.10 -0.33
CA ASN A 215 5.26 -22.47 -1.63
C ASN A 215 4.28 -21.33 -1.97
N LEU A 216 3.87 -20.52 -0.97
CA LEU A 216 2.98 -19.39 -1.18
C LEU A 216 3.78 -18.19 -1.70
N PHE A 217 3.15 -17.38 -2.54
CA PHE A 217 3.78 -16.22 -3.15
C PHE A 217 3.41 -14.92 -2.41
N PRO A 218 4.36 -14.21 -1.76
CA PRO A 218 4.09 -12.96 -1.09
C PRO A 218 3.90 -11.80 -2.08
N PHE A 219 2.75 -11.14 -1.97
CA PHE A 219 2.51 -9.82 -2.55
C PHE A 219 2.33 -8.84 -1.41
N ILE A 220 3.34 -8.00 -1.15
CA ILE A 220 3.40 -7.17 0.05
C ILE A 220 3.10 -5.71 -0.29
N LEU A 221 2.27 -5.06 0.52
CA LEU A 221 1.94 -3.64 0.39
C LEU A 221 2.69 -2.82 1.44
N ILE A 222 3.27 -1.70 0.99
CA ILE A 222 3.84 -0.65 1.85
C ILE A 222 3.09 0.66 1.56
N PRO A 223 1.95 0.93 2.20
CA PRO A 223 1.12 2.08 1.86
C PRO A 223 1.69 3.42 2.35
N ALA A 224 2.53 3.43 3.41
CA ALA A 224 2.97 4.65 4.06
C ALA A 224 4.29 4.47 4.83
N GLN A 225 5.34 3.99 4.16
CA GLN A 225 6.63 3.70 4.79
C GLN A 225 7.17 4.91 5.56
N GLY A 226 7.56 4.70 6.80
CA GLY A 226 8.07 5.70 7.72
C GLY A 226 6.99 6.44 8.52
N LEU A 227 5.72 6.32 8.15
CA LEU A 227 4.62 6.99 8.84
C LEU A 227 3.91 6.09 9.88
N CYS A 228 4.00 4.77 9.72
CA CYS A 228 3.32 3.83 10.62
C CYS A 228 4.04 3.73 11.97
N SER A 229 5.35 3.50 11.95
CA SER A 229 6.18 3.37 13.15
C SER A 229 7.07 4.60 13.44
N GLY A 230 7.19 5.53 12.50
CA GLY A 230 8.19 6.60 12.53
C GLY A 230 9.59 6.15 12.05
N SER A 231 9.73 4.90 11.57
CA SER A 231 11.00 4.34 11.09
C SER A 231 10.80 3.70 9.71
N LEU A 232 11.62 4.13 8.75
CA LEU A 232 11.62 3.57 7.39
C LEU A 232 12.00 2.09 7.39
N GLU A 233 12.97 1.72 8.23
CA GLU A 233 13.50 0.36 8.35
C GLU A 233 12.46 -0.58 8.97
N GLN A 234 11.79 -0.13 10.03
CA GLN A 234 10.78 -0.92 10.72
C GLN A 234 9.58 -1.18 9.83
N ASP A 235 9.11 -0.17 9.12
CA ASP A 235 7.94 -0.30 8.22
C ASP A 235 8.20 -1.18 6.99
N ALA A 236 9.47 -1.30 6.56
CA ALA A 236 9.87 -2.16 5.45
C ALA A 236 10.46 -3.52 5.89
N TRP A 237 10.57 -3.76 7.20
CA TRP A 237 11.25 -4.94 7.74
C TRP A 237 10.71 -6.25 7.15
N ALA A 238 9.40 -6.37 7.01
CA ALA A 238 8.74 -7.56 6.48
C ALA A 238 9.20 -7.93 5.06
N VAL A 239 9.28 -6.94 4.17
CA VAL A 239 9.75 -7.14 2.79
C VAL A 239 11.23 -7.56 2.80
N ARG A 240 12.06 -6.85 3.58
CA ARG A 240 13.49 -7.15 3.71
C ARG A 240 13.71 -8.56 4.26
N HIS A 241 12.92 -8.97 5.25
CA HIS A 241 12.98 -10.30 5.83
C HIS A 241 12.61 -11.39 4.82
N CYS A 242 11.49 -11.26 4.09
CA CYS A 242 11.10 -12.21 3.05
C CYS A 242 12.18 -12.33 1.95
N VAL A 243 12.75 -11.21 1.51
CA VAL A 243 13.82 -11.20 0.51
C VAL A 243 15.11 -11.84 1.06
N SER A 244 15.47 -11.64 2.34
CA SER A 244 16.65 -12.26 2.98
C SER A 244 16.53 -13.78 3.06
N LEU A 245 15.30 -14.30 3.20
CA LEU A 245 15.02 -15.74 3.16
C LEU A 245 15.03 -16.31 1.71
N GLY A 246 15.27 -15.45 0.71
CA GLY A 246 15.30 -15.85 -0.69
C GLY A 246 13.93 -16.04 -1.32
N LEU A 247 12.86 -15.56 -0.73
CA LEU A 247 11.54 -15.56 -1.37
C LEU A 247 11.52 -14.61 -2.58
N GLU A 248 10.81 -14.99 -3.63
CA GLU A 248 10.39 -14.07 -4.68
C GLU A 248 9.24 -13.23 -4.14
N VAL A 249 9.23 -11.93 -4.40
CA VAL A 249 8.28 -10.98 -3.83
C VAL A 249 7.82 -9.98 -4.87
N LEU A 250 6.51 -9.70 -4.92
CA LEU A 250 6.01 -8.44 -5.44
C LEU A 250 5.74 -7.50 -4.27
N CYS A 251 6.20 -6.25 -4.39
CA CYS A 251 5.94 -5.24 -3.37
C CYS A 251 5.34 -3.98 -4.00
N ALA A 252 4.13 -3.60 -3.56
CA ALA A 252 3.45 -2.38 -3.98
C ALA A 252 3.68 -1.27 -2.95
N GLN A 253 4.33 -0.18 -3.37
CA GLN A 253 4.60 1.00 -2.56
C GLN A 253 3.69 2.15 -2.95
N SER A 254 3.33 2.97 -1.96
CA SER A 254 2.65 4.25 -2.18
C SER A 254 3.46 5.40 -1.61
N PHE A 255 3.48 6.51 -2.34
CA PHE A 255 4.07 7.78 -1.92
C PHE A 255 3.01 8.86 -1.63
N SER A 256 1.75 8.43 -1.48
CA SER A 256 0.64 9.35 -1.20
C SER A 256 0.70 9.92 0.21
N HIS A 257 0.85 9.09 1.23
CA HIS A 257 0.77 9.51 2.62
C HIS A 257 2.08 10.09 3.15
N ASN A 258 3.20 9.42 2.86
CA ASN A 258 4.51 9.80 3.37
C ASN A 258 5.13 11.01 2.66
N PHE A 259 4.62 11.38 1.48
CA PHE A 259 4.99 12.61 0.76
C PHE A 259 3.85 13.63 0.65
N GLY A 260 2.62 13.26 1.05
CA GLY A 260 1.43 14.11 0.83
C GLY A 260 1.06 14.27 -0.65
N LEU A 261 1.48 13.35 -1.51
CA LEU A 261 1.27 13.39 -2.96
C LEU A 261 -0.01 12.61 -3.36
N TYR A 262 -1.13 12.94 -2.70
CA TYR A 262 -2.38 12.19 -2.90
C TYR A 262 -2.93 12.32 -4.33
N GLY A 263 -2.89 13.50 -4.91
CA GLY A 263 -3.42 13.81 -6.25
C GLY A 263 -2.48 13.39 -7.39
N GLU A 264 -1.18 13.34 -7.16
CA GLU A 264 -0.17 13.00 -8.15
C GLU A 264 -0.11 11.49 -8.47
N ARG A 265 -0.76 10.67 -7.64
CA ARG A 265 -0.88 9.23 -7.84
C ARG A 265 0.47 8.52 -8.07
N VAL A 266 1.45 8.77 -7.20
CA VAL A 266 2.78 8.14 -7.27
C VAL A 266 2.80 6.83 -6.51
N GLY A 267 3.08 5.76 -7.22
CA GLY A 267 3.27 4.42 -6.69
C GLY A 267 4.44 3.72 -7.35
N HIS A 268 4.80 2.56 -6.84
CA HIS A 268 5.88 1.75 -7.34
C HIS A 268 5.58 0.26 -7.15
N LEU A 269 5.76 -0.54 -8.19
CA LEU A 269 5.78 -1.99 -8.09
C LEU A 269 7.24 -2.45 -8.14
N LEU A 270 7.70 -3.04 -7.05
CA LEU A 270 8.99 -3.69 -6.94
C LEU A 270 8.81 -5.19 -7.18
N CYS A 271 9.62 -5.75 -8.07
CA CYS A 271 9.66 -7.18 -8.35
C CYS A 271 11.03 -7.73 -7.94
N VAL A 272 11.02 -8.72 -7.03
CA VAL A 272 12.23 -9.47 -6.62
C VAL A 272 12.07 -10.89 -7.10
N LEU A 273 12.93 -11.34 -8.01
CA LEU A 273 12.82 -12.63 -8.67
C LEU A 273 14.14 -13.41 -8.55
N ARG A 274 14.06 -14.72 -8.65
CA ARG A 274 15.24 -15.61 -8.67
C ARG A 274 15.76 -15.83 -10.09
N GLN A 275 14.81 -15.92 -11.04
CA GLN A 275 15.10 -16.24 -12.44
C GLN A 275 14.19 -15.43 -13.38
N ASN A 276 14.52 -15.45 -14.67
CA ASN A 276 13.71 -14.87 -15.74
C ASN A 276 13.40 -13.36 -15.60
N LEU A 277 14.24 -12.61 -14.87
CA LEU A 277 14.01 -11.19 -14.59
C LEU A 277 13.71 -10.39 -15.86
N LEU A 278 14.54 -10.53 -16.89
CA LEU A 278 14.38 -9.78 -18.16
C LEU A 278 13.11 -10.16 -18.91
N ALA A 279 12.71 -11.45 -18.87
CA ALA A 279 11.48 -11.90 -19.49
C ALA A 279 10.25 -11.31 -18.78
N VAL A 280 10.21 -11.37 -17.45
CA VAL A 280 9.12 -10.78 -16.66
C VAL A 280 9.09 -9.26 -16.83
N GLN A 281 10.26 -8.61 -16.85
CA GLN A 281 10.38 -7.17 -17.10
C GLN A 281 9.79 -6.79 -18.46
N SER A 282 10.11 -7.53 -19.53
CA SER A 282 9.54 -7.27 -20.86
C SER A 282 8.02 -7.41 -20.93
N GLN A 283 7.45 -8.35 -20.18
CA GLN A 283 6.00 -8.51 -20.09
C GLN A 283 5.37 -7.40 -19.25
N ALA A 284 6.03 -6.97 -18.18
CA ALA A 284 5.59 -5.79 -17.41
C ALA A 284 5.54 -4.53 -18.28
N GLU A 285 6.51 -4.34 -19.17
CA GLU A 285 6.55 -3.20 -20.11
C GLU A 285 5.33 -3.21 -21.04
N ARG A 286 5.00 -4.37 -21.62
CA ARG A 286 3.79 -4.51 -22.46
C ARG A 286 2.51 -4.21 -21.68
N LEU A 287 2.39 -4.70 -20.45
CA LEU A 287 1.23 -4.44 -19.60
C LEU A 287 1.12 -2.94 -19.27
N VAL A 288 2.21 -2.29 -18.90
CA VAL A 288 2.21 -0.84 -18.64
C VAL A 288 1.76 -0.06 -19.86
N GLN A 289 2.27 -0.39 -21.06
CA GLN A 289 1.84 0.25 -22.30
C GLN A 289 0.34 0.12 -22.56
N THR A 290 -0.26 -1.01 -22.20
CA THR A 290 -1.70 -1.23 -22.40
C THR A 290 -2.57 -0.65 -21.29
N LEU A 291 -2.05 -0.52 -20.06
CA LEU A 291 -2.80 -0.03 -18.91
C LEU A 291 -2.83 1.50 -18.83
N TRP A 292 -1.68 2.17 -19.04
CA TRP A 292 -1.57 3.63 -18.93
C TRP A 292 -0.47 4.25 -19.82
N SER A 293 0.14 3.50 -20.72
CA SER A 293 1.20 3.93 -21.63
C SER A 293 2.50 4.31 -20.92
N CYS A 294 2.51 5.43 -20.17
CA CYS A 294 3.59 5.87 -19.30
C CYS A 294 3.00 6.63 -18.10
N PRO A 295 3.66 6.60 -16.93
CA PRO A 295 3.16 7.29 -15.74
C PRO A 295 3.47 8.80 -15.78
N SER A 296 2.72 9.57 -14.95
CA SER A 296 2.96 11.01 -14.75
C SER A 296 4.31 11.26 -14.06
N VAL A 297 4.91 12.42 -14.34
CA VAL A 297 6.30 12.70 -13.91
C VAL A 297 6.44 13.51 -12.63
N ASP A 298 5.59 14.51 -12.40
CA ASP A 298 5.86 15.55 -11.40
C ASP A 298 6.00 15.02 -9.98
N GLY A 299 5.06 14.19 -9.54
CA GLY A 299 5.15 13.57 -8.24
C GLY A 299 6.35 12.64 -8.08
N ALA A 300 6.69 11.88 -9.12
CA ALA A 300 7.87 10.99 -9.09
C ALA A 300 9.18 11.78 -9.05
N ARG A 301 9.27 12.93 -9.75
CA ARG A 301 10.41 13.83 -9.64
C ARG A 301 10.58 14.36 -8.22
N VAL A 302 9.50 14.75 -7.56
CA VAL A 302 9.54 15.17 -6.14
C VAL A 302 10.15 14.08 -5.29
N VAL A 303 9.66 12.86 -5.39
CA VAL A 303 10.17 11.72 -4.61
C VAL A 303 11.64 11.45 -4.93
N ALA A 304 12.01 11.38 -6.21
CA ALA A 304 13.38 11.14 -6.64
C ALA A 304 14.33 12.23 -6.11
N THR A 305 13.95 13.50 -6.19
CA THR A 305 14.75 14.64 -5.70
C THR A 305 14.99 14.55 -4.19
N VAL A 306 13.95 14.22 -3.42
CA VAL A 306 14.08 14.08 -1.95
C VAL A 306 14.97 12.89 -1.60
N LEU A 307 14.73 11.74 -2.19
CA LEU A 307 15.45 10.50 -1.84
C LEU A 307 16.89 10.48 -2.36
N SER A 308 17.23 11.28 -3.38
CA SER A 308 18.58 11.35 -3.94
C SER A 308 19.50 12.34 -3.23
N ASN A 309 18.94 13.25 -2.43
CA ASN A 309 19.73 14.24 -1.70
C ASN A 309 19.75 13.89 -0.20
N PRO A 310 20.94 13.62 0.38
CA PRO A 310 21.02 13.21 1.80
C PRO A 310 20.41 14.23 2.77
N ALA A 311 20.54 15.53 2.51
CA ALA A 311 19.96 16.57 3.36
C ALA A 311 18.43 16.60 3.27
N HIS A 312 17.88 16.49 2.07
CA HIS A 312 16.43 16.39 1.86
C HIS A 312 15.86 15.11 2.47
N LEU A 313 16.57 13.97 2.32
CA LEU A 313 16.18 12.71 2.92
C LEU A 313 16.09 12.81 4.45
N ALA A 314 17.10 13.41 5.09
CA ALA A 314 17.11 13.62 6.54
C ALA A 314 15.96 14.53 6.99
N GLU A 315 15.74 15.66 6.32
CA GLU A 315 14.63 16.58 6.62
C GLU A 315 13.27 15.91 6.45
N TRP A 316 13.10 15.11 5.39
CA TRP A 316 11.87 14.34 5.15
C TRP A 316 11.64 13.29 6.23
N GLN A 317 12.67 12.55 6.65
CA GLN A 317 12.58 11.54 7.71
C GLN A 317 12.15 12.17 9.05
N GLU A 318 12.72 13.31 9.42
CA GLU A 318 12.31 14.07 10.62
C GLU A 318 10.84 14.51 10.52
N GLY A 319 10.41 14.98 9.35
CA GLY A 319 9.02 15.32 9.09
C GLY A 319 8.07 14.13 9.28
N LEU A 320 8.41 12.95 8.74
CA LEU A 320 7.62 11.73 8.93
C LEU A 320 7.55 11.31 10.38
N LYS A 321 8.67 11.35 11.10
CA LYS A 321 8.72 11.02 12.52
C LYS A 321 7.82 11.96 13.33
N ALA A 322 7.84 13.26 13.06
CA ALA A 322 6.95 14.21 13.70
C ALA A 322 5.47 13.92 13.42
N MET A 323 5.12 13.53 12.18
CA MET A 323 3.77 13.12 11.83
C MET A 323 3.34 11.84 12.58
N ALA A 324 4.20 10.83 12.65
CA ALA A 324 3.93 9.59 13.37
C ALA A 324 3.71 9.83 14.87
N VAL A 325 4.59 10.62 15.50
CA VAL A 325 4.45 11.00 16.92
C VAL A 325 3.14 11.74 17.16
N ARG A 326 2.76 12.69 16.30
CA ARG A 326 1.49 13.39 16.42
C ARG A 326 0.29 12.45 16.29
N CYS A 327 0.32 11.49 15.36
CA CYS A 327 -0.74 10.49 15.24
C CYS A 327 -0.88 9.69 16.55
N MET A 328 0.21 9.27 17.15
CA MET A 328 0.19 8.55 18.42
C MET A 328 -0.38 9.39 19.57
N LEU A 329 0.02 10.66 19.69
CA LEU A 329 -0.51 11.58 20.70
C LEU A 329 -2.03 11.79 20.56
N ILE A 330 -2.53 11.89 19.32
CA ILE A 330 -3.98 11.99 19.07
C ILE A 330 -4.69 10.69 19.51
N ARG A 331 -4.14 9.53 19.23
CA ARG A 331 -4.67 8.25 19.64
C ARG A 331 -4.70 8.09 21.16
N GLU A 332 -3.63 8.46 21.85
CA GLU A 332 -3.58 8.47 23.31
C GLU A 332 -4.67 9.36 23.93
N ARG A 333 -4.82 10.59 23.41
CA ARG A 333 -5.89 11.51 23.86
C ARG A 333 -7.28 10.95 23.58
N LEU A 334 -7.49 10.35 22.41
CA LEU A 334 -8.76 9.71 22.08
C LEU A 334 -9.07 8.55 23.04
N HIS A 335 -8.09 7.69 23.30
CA HIS A 335 -8.21 6.60 24.25
C HIS A 335 -8.58 7.09 25.66
N GLU A 336 -7.89 8.11 26.18
CA GLU A 336 -8.21 8.71 27.47
C GLU A 336 -9.64 9.26 27.54
N ARG A 337 -10.08 9.97 26.49
CA ARG A 337 -11.43 10.54 26.42
C ARG A 337 -12.50 9.44 26.37
N LEU A 338 -12.30 8.40 25.58
CA LEU A 338 -13.24 7.28 25.51
C LEU A 338 -13.36 6.54 26.86
N ARG A 339 -12.26 6.38 27.59
CA ARG A 339 -12.28 5.83 28.95
C ARG A 339 -13.06 6.69 29.92
N LEU A 340 -12.88 8.01 29.87
CA LEU A 340 -13.60 8.97 30.75
C LEU A 340 -15.10 9.00 30.47
N LEU A 341 -15.52 8.78 29.24
CA LEU A 341 -16.92 8.72 28.85
C LEU A 341 -17.59 7.40 29.26
N ALA A 342 -16.85 6.47 29.88
CA ALA A 342 -17.32 5.13 30.26
C ALA A 342 -18.03 4.39 29.12
N SER A 343 -17.66 4.68 27.87
CA SER A 343 -18.23 4.02 26.70
C SER A 343 -17.90 2.53 26.74
N PRO A 344 -18.86 1.63 26.52
CA PRO A 344 -18.58 0.20 26.46
C PRO A 344 -17.68 -0.09 25.24
N GLY A 345 -16.57 -0.80 25.47
CA GLY A 345 -15.65 -1.18 24.40
C GLY A 345 -14.23 -1.50 24.88
N CYS A 346 -13.48 -2.18 24.03
CA CYS A 346 -12.08 -2.53 24.28
C CYS A 346 -11.19 -1.53 23.54
N TRP A 347 -10.81 -0.42 24.17
CA TRP A 347 -10.09 0.71 23.54
C TRP A 347 -8.58 0.52 23.45
N GLY A 348 -8.04 -0.61 23.93
CA GLY A 348 -6.59 -0.83 24.03
C GLY A 348 -5.83 -0.83 22.70
N ASN A 349 -6.48 -1.14 21.58
CA ASN A 349 -5.85 -1.13 20.28
C ASN A 349 -5.66 0.27 19.69
N ILE A 350 -6.38 1.27 20.18
CA ILE A 350 -6.26 2.66 19.69
C ILE A 350 -4.82 3.18 19.88
N ILE A 351 -4.18 2.80 20.98
CA ILE A 351 -2.81 3.25 21.31
C ILE A 351 -1.71 2.36 20.71
N LYS A 352 -2.07 1.27 20.03
CA LYS A 352 -1.07 0.46 19.31
C LYS A 352 -0.61 1.20 18.04
N PRO A 353 0.68 1.15 17.68
CA PRO A 353 1.14 1.64 16.40
C PRO A 353 0.40 0.93 15.27
N GLY A 354 -0.09 1.65 14.29
CA GLY A 354 -0.89 1.05 13.20
C GLY A 354 -1.16 2.03 12.06
N GLY A 355 -0.26 2.96 11.81
CA GLY A 355 -0.39 3.92 10.72
C GLY A 355 -1.61 4.83 10.87
N LEU A 356 -2.33 5.04 9.77
CA LEU A 356 -3.46 5.98 9.68
C LEU A 356 -4.80 5.36 10.11
N TYR A 357 -4.89 4.04 10.25
CA TYR A 357 -6.13 3.32 10.51
C TYR A 357 -6.23 2.86 11.96
N CYS A 358 -7.45 2.73 12.43
CA CYS A 358 -7.75 2.16 13.74
C CYS A 358 -9.17 1.59 13.73
N CYS A 359 -9.31 0.31 14.02
CA CYS A 359 -10.61 -0.32 14.23
C CYS A 359 -11.01 -0.19 15.68
N ILE A 360 -12.09 0.54 15.98
CA ILE A 360 -12.54 0.83 17.35
C ILE A 360 -13.82 0.07 17.75
N GLY A 361 -14.38 -0.73 16.85
CA GLY A 361 -15.53 -1.59 17.16
C GLY A 361 -16.83 -0.85 17.47
N LEU A 362 -16.93 0.43 17.10
CA LEU A 362 -18.21 1.15 17.14
C LEU A 362 -19.03 0.78 15.91
N ASN A 363 -20.30 0.45 16.13
CA ASN A 363 -21.28 0.30 15.05
C ASN A 363 -21.80 1.68 14.64
N GLY A 364 -22.26 1.79 13.39
CA GLY A 364 -22.75 3.05 12.84
C GLY A 364 -24.18 3.43 13.30
N ASP A 365 -24.72 2.78 14.31
CA ASP A 365 -26.06 3.01 14.85
C ASP A 365 -26.02 4.03 15.99
#